data_7200514655a117b715455573f5c2cbda
#
_entry.id   7200514655a117b715455573f5c2cbda
#
_cell.length_a   1.000
_cell.length_b   1.000
_cell.length_c   1.000
_cell.angle_alpha   90.00
_cell.angle_beta   90.00
_cell.angle_gamma   90.00
#
_symmetry.space_group_name_H-M   'P 1'
#
loop_
_entity.id
_entity.type
_entity.pdbx_description
1 polymer ?
#
loop_
_entity_poly.entity_id
_entity_poly.type
_entity_poly.pdbx_seq_one_letter_code
_entity_poly.pdbx_strand_id
1 'polypeptide(L)'
;MTKKIFLATLLAVILLAVLFGDLFNSPSDKTIGPVLVPLYEHPQQVSFRGLHATDDSVVVVGGSDGVFGFSTDAGEHWVFQNLPQASECQFRSVWALNHKTFLAVSAGAPSYIYLTEDGGNNWSRVFEDTAQATFLDGIQFVNDTLGYIYGDPVDGYFKLLRTADGGKSWNEIQGPEAIDGEVSFAASGSAIALGNNMLSIVTGGTVSRLHVTMDWLNADGWIASPIEMAQGLPSQGAFAHYWSNDKLFIVGGDYMREEDTSGTSIVADLSTGQDDESTMKKLQQLPYTSDVSGDGQFIYFTGTKGMRYLDSALHVMDTTAMHTLAYSGKFVFSSGPKGRIGRVFHGKFEDLTKLKKTINSKNRDKQINF
;
A
#
# COMPACT_ATOMS: atom_id res chain seq x y z
N MET A 1 4.87 -55.46 39.53
CA MET A 1 3.59 -54.70 39.65
C MET A 1 3.80 -53.19 39.53
N THR A 2 4.90 -52.63 39.96
CA THR A 2 5.18 -51.19 40.04
C THR A 2 5.38 -50.47 38.70
N LYS A 3 6.01 -51.09 37.66
CA LYS A 3 6.23 -50.42 36.35
C LYS A 3 4.95 -50.22 35.52
N LYS A 4 3.96 -51.10 35.63
CA LYS A 4 2.68 -50.96 34.89
C LYS A 4 1.79 -49.86 35.49
N ILE A 5 1.86 -49.66 36.82
CA ILE A 5 1.10 -48.59 37.49
C ILE A 5 1.70 -47.21 37.15
N PHE A 6 3.05 -47.12 37.10
CA PHE A 6 3.71 -45.84 36.72
C PHE A 6 3.44 -45.43 35.28
N LEU A 7 3.39 -46.38 34.34
CA LEU A 7 3.07 -46.10 32.94
C LEU A 7 1.61 -45.70 32.75
N ALA A 8 0.68 -46.30 33.51
CA ALA A 8 -0.73 -45.96 33.46
C ALA A 8 -1.01 -44.56 34.05
N THR A 9 -0.34 -44.16 35.14
CA THR A 9 -0.43 -42.82 35.71
C THR A 9 0.21 -41.79 34.83
N LEU A 10 1.33 -42.04 34.16
CA LEU A 10 1.96 -41.14 33.24
C LEU A 10 1.09 -40.90 31.98
N LEU A 11 0.49 -41.94 31.42
CA LEU A 11 -0.47 -41.84 30.32
C LEU A 11 -1.75 -41.05 30.72
N ALA A 12 -2.26 -41.29 31.92
CA ALA A 12 -3.42 -40.55 32.42
C ALA A 12 -3.12 -39.05 32.63
N VAL A 13 -1.92 -38.69 33.10
CA VAL A 13 -1.48 -37.31 33.25
C VAL A 13 -1.26 -36.61 31.88
N ILE A 14 -0.69 -37.34 30.90
CA ILE A 14 -0.54 -36.85 29.54
C ILE A 14 -1.92 -36.68 28.86
N LEU A 15 -2.84 -37.62 29.06
CA LEU A 15 -4.20 -37.54 28.52
C LEU A 15 -5.00 -36.42 29.16
N LEU A 16 -4.84 -36.20 30.48
CA LEU A 16 -5.41 -35.03 31.16
C LEU A 16 -4.77 -33.74 30.66
N ALA A 17 -3.47 -33.67 30.45
CA ALA A 17 -2.82 -32.46 29.91
C ALA A 17 -3.26 -32.17 28.48
N VAL A 18 -3.55 -33.18 27.65
CA VAL A 18 -4.10 -32.99 26.30
C VAL A 18 -5.60 -32.62 26.31
N LEU A 19 -6.38 -33.23 27.22
CA LEU A 19 -7.82 -32.95 27.36
C LEU A 19 -8.14 -31.65 28.08
N PHE A 20 -7.25 -31.15 28.90
CA PHE A 20 -7.45 -29.94 29.70
C PHE A 20 -6.44 -28.85 29.34
N GLY A 21 -5.55 -29.05 28.37
CA GLY A 21 -4.58 -28.06 27.90
C GLY A 21 -5.27 -26.77 27.43
N ASP A 22 -6.40 -26.93 26.75
CA ASP A 22 -7.21 -25.78 26.30
C ASP A 22 -8.00 -25.08 27.44
N LEU A 23 -8.17 -25.73 28.60
CA LEU A 23 -8.83 -25.12 29.78
C LEU A 23 -7.88 -24.22 30.58
N PHE A 24 -6.57 -24.37 30.43
CA PHE A 24 -5.56 -23.54 31.11
C PHE A 24 -5.06 -22.37 30.23
N ASN A 25 -5.34 -22.37 28.95
CA ASN A 25 -5.13 -21.22 28.12
C ASN A 25 -6.30 -20.25 28.30
N SER A 26 -6.08 -19.20 29.05
CA SER A 26 -7.03 -18.09 29.13
C SER A 26 -7.34 -17.62 27.70
N PRO A 27 -8.61 -17.34 27.34
CA PRO A 27 -8.95 -16.73 26.05
C PRO A 27 -8.12 -15.50 25.73
N SER A 28 -7.57 -14.81 26.72
CA SER A 28 -6.69 -13.66 26.61
C SER A 28 -5.33 -13.97 25.99
N ASP A 29 -4.80 -15.19 26.14
CA ASP A 29 -3.48 -15.59 25.63
C ASP A 29 -3.51 -16.13 24.20
N LYS A 30 -4.69 -16.26 23.59
CA LYS A 30 -4.84 -16.73 22.23
C LYS A 30 -4.27 -15.69 21.24
N THR A 31 -3.26 -16.11 20.47
CA THR A 31 -2.78 -15.31 19.34
C THR A 31 -3.80 -15.36 18.20
N ILE A 32 -4.10 -14.21 17.61
CA ILE A 32 -4.97 -14.07 16.45
C ILE A 32 -4.16 -13.64 15.23
N GLY A 33 -4.59 -14.09 14.05
CA GLY A 33 -4.06 -13.61 12.78
C GLY A 33 -4.41 -12.15 12.52
N PRO A 34 -3.96 -11.60 11.38
CA PRO A 34 -4.22 -10.21 11.01
C PRO A 34 -5.71 -9.86 10.97
N VAL A 35 -6.06 -8.73 11.56
CA VAL A 35 -7.40 -8.14 11.50
C VAL A 35 -7.30 -6.64 11.21
N LEU A 36 -8.22 -6.09 10.42
CA LEU A 36 -8.31 -4.65 10.22
C LEU A 36 -9.01 -4.00 11.42
N VAL A 37 -8.37 -3.01 12.01
CA VAL A 37 -8.92 -2.19 13.08
C VAL A 37 -9.21 -0.80 12.52
N PRO A 38 -10.49 -0.38 12.43
CA PRO A 38 -10.84 0.96 12.00
C PRO A 38 -10.26 2.00 12.97
N LEU A 39 -9.56 3.01 12.45
CA LEU A 39 -9.00 4.11 13.22
C LEU A 39 -9.84 5.38 13.07
N TYR A 40 -10.26 5.68 11.85
CA TYR A 40 -10.94 6.92 11.53
C TYR A 40 -11.85 6.76 10.29
N GLU A 41 -12.92 7.54 10.26
CA GLU A 41 -13.79 7.74 9.09
C GLU A 41 -14.05 9.24 8.94
N HIS A 42 -13.62 9.82 7.80
CA HIS A 42 -13.74 11.25 7.55
C HIS A 42 -15.20 11.63 7.25
N PRO A 43 -15.76 12.66 7.91
CA PRO A 43 -17.20 12.96 7.82
C PRO A 43 -17.67 13.33 6.42
N GLN A 44 -16.81 13.89 5.57
CA GLN A 44 -17.14 14.22 4.18
C GLN A 44 -17.04 13.02 3.23
N GLN A 45 -16.81 11.82 3.73
CA GLN A 45 -16.74 10.59 2.94
C GLN A 45 -15.72 10.63 1.78
N VAL A 46 -14.63 11.34 1.97
CA VAL A 46 -13.50 11.47 1.03
C VAL A 46 -13.02 10.11 0.55
N SER A 47 -12.64 9.98 -0.70
CA SER A 47 -11.98 8.76 -1.20
C SER A 47 -10.47 8.89 -1.01
N PHE A 48 -9.91 8.19 -0.02
CA PHE A 48 -8.47 8.16 0.23
C PHE A 48 -7.79 7.10 -0.64
N ARG A 49 -6.93 7.54 -1.58
CA ARG A 49 -6.12 6.67 -2.44
C ARG A 49 -4.62 6.86 -2.24
N GLY A 50 -4.19 8.03 -1.77
CA GLY A 50 -2.82 8.26 -1.34
C GLY A 50 -2.64 7.84 0.11
N LEU A 51 -1.59 7.06 0.41
CA LEU A 51 -1.22 6.68 1.77
C LEU A 51 0.29 6.43 1.82
N HIS A 52 0.93 7.02 2.83
CA HIS A 52 2.32 6.72 3.15
C HIS A 52 2.53 6.71 4.66
N ALA A 53 3.42 5.87 5.15
CA ALA A 53 3.74 5.76 6.57
C ALA A 53 5.25 5.65 6.76
N THR A 54 5.79 6.31 7.79
CA THR A 54 7.21 6.27 8.16
C THR A 54 7.44 5.47 9.44
N ASP A 55 8.68 5.07 9.69
CA ASP A 55 9.09 4.35 10.90
C ASP A 55 8.87 5.17 12.18
N ASP A 56 8.82 6.50 12.06
CA ASP A 56 8.60 7.45 13.15
C ASP A 56 7.12 7.63 13.53
N SER A 57 6.25 6.72 13.09
CA SER A 57 4.82 6.76 13.37
C SER A 57 4.05 7.90 12.66
N VAL A 58 4.66 8.55 11.68
CA VAL A 58 3.98 9.50 10.80
C VAL A 58 3.20 8.74 9.74
N VAL A 59 1.93 9.09 9.57
CA VAL A 59 1.06 8.54 8.54
C VAL A 59 0.39 9.71 7.82
N VAL A 60 0.44 9.72 6.50
CA VAL A 60 -0.20 10.73 5.67
C VAL A 60 -1.19 10.08 4.71
N VAL A 61 -2.30 10.74 4.46
CA VAL A 61 -3.32 10.32 3.50
C VAL A 61 -3.69 11.47 2.56
N GLY A 62 -3.89 11.12 1.30
CA GLY A 62 -4.41 12.02 0.27
C GLY A 62 -5.72 11.53 -0.29
N GLY A 63 -6.63 12.43 -0.55
CA GLY A 63 -7.97 12.09 -1.01
C GLY A 63 -8.54 13.00 -2.07
N SER A 64 -9.82 12.76 -2.38
CA SER A 64 -10.60 13.63 -3.23
C SER A 64 -10.79 15.01 -2.60
N ASP A 65 -11.19 15.97 -3.43
CA ASP A 65 -11.60 17.33 -3.03
C ASP A 65 -10.51 18.13 -2.31
N GLY A 66 -9.23 17.84 -2.68
CA GLY A 66 -8.07 18.52 -2.12
C GLY A 66 -7.80 18.21 -0.64
N VAL A 67 -8.38 17.14 -0.11
CA VAL A 67 -8.19 16.77 1.30
C VAL A 67 -6.86 16.06 1.49
N PHE A 68 -6.09 16.56 2.46
CA PHE A 68 -4.89 15.94 2.98
C PHE A 68 -5.04 15.69 4.48
N GLY A 69 -4.62 14.54 4.95
CA GLY A 69 -4.63 14.19 6.36
C GLY A 69 -3.30 13.65 6.83
N PHE A 70 -2.96 13.87 8.10
CA PHE A 70 -1.77 13.29 8.70
C PHE A 70 -1.98 12.95 10.17
N SER A 71 -1.19 12.01 10.63
CA SER A 71 -1.01 11.63 12.03
C SER A 71 0.49 11.57 12.33
N THR A 72 0.89 11.92 13.55
CA THR A 72 2.28 11.81 14.03
C THR A 72 2.42 10.84 15.21
N ASP A 73 1.37 10.07 15.49
CA ASP A 73 1.29 9.11 16.60
C ASP A 73 0.71 7.75 16.16
N ALA A 74 1.10 7.29 15.00
CA ALA A 74 0.70 6.00 14.42
C ALA A 74 -0.83 5.87 14.22
N GLY A 75 -1.49 6.96 13.84
CA GLY A 75 -2.91 6.99 13.52
C GLY A 75 -3.83 7.11 14.73
N GLU A 76 -3.31 7.45 15.92
CA GLU A 76 -4.15 7.67 17.11
C GLU A 76 -4.90 8.99 17.04
N HIS A 77 -4.25 10.05 16.53
CA HIS A 77 -4.88 11.35 16.28
C HIS A 77 -4.61 11.77 14.83
N TRP A 78 -5.61 12.39 14.22
CA TRP A 78 -5.57 12.84 12.84
C TRP A 78 -5.85 14.33 12.74
N VAL A 79 -5.07 15.01 11.90
CA VAL A 79 -5.31 16.38 11.44
C VAL A 79 -5.68 16.33 9.97
N PHE A 80 -6.79 16.92 9.58
CA PHE A 80 -7.23 17.02 8.19
C PHE A 80 -7.35 18.47 7.77
N GLN A 81 -7.03 18.74 6.51
CA GLN A 81 -7.12 20.05 5.90
C GLN A 81 -7.38 19.97 4.40
N ASN A 82 -8.06 20.98 3.86
CA ASN A 82 -8.11 21.20 2.42
C ASN A 82 -6.90 22.04 2.04
N LEU A 83 -6.09 21.58 1.08
CA LEU A 83 -4.93 22.33 0.64
C LEU A 83 -5.34 23.60 -0.12
N PRO A 84 -4.55 24.68 -0.05
CA PRO A 84 -4.87 25.93 -0.71
C PRO A 84 -5.04 25.76 -2.22
N GLN A 85 -6.13 26.26 -2.79
CA GLN A 85 -6.43 26.20 -4.23
C GLN A 85 -6.42 24.78 -4.81
N ALA A 86 -6.83 23.78 -4.03
CA ALA A 86 -6.78 22.36 -4.39
C ALA A 86 -8.15 21.67 -4.35
N SER A 87 -9.27 22.40 -4.28
CA SER A 87 -10.62 21.81 -4.15
C SER A 87 -10.99 20.81 -5.23
N GLU A 88 -10.43 20.92 -6.43
CA GLU A 88 -10.65 20.01 -7.55
C GLU A 88 -9.59 18.89 -7.62
N CYS A 89 -8.58 18.91 -6.73
CA CYS A 89 -7.48 17.96 -6.76
C CYS A 89 -7.90 16.61 -6.20
N GLN A 90 -7.39 15.57 -6.86
CA GLN A 90 -7.45 14.18 -6.40
C GLN A 90 -6.04 13.78 -5.94
N PHE A 91 -5.74 13.86 -4.65
CA PHE A 91 -4.44 13.46 -4.12
C PHE A 91 -4.35 11.93 -4.04
N ARG A 92 -3.87 11.31 -5.12
CA ARG A 92 -3.74 9.86 -5.23
C ARG A 92 -2.37 9.34 -4.82
N SER A 93 -1.40 10.24 -4.67
CA SER A 93 -0.10 9.93 -4.11
C SER A 93 0.30 10.97 -3.08
N VAL A 94 0.86 10.50 -1.97
CA VAL A 94 1.35 11.33 -0.89
C VAL A 94 2.64 10.74 -0.35
N TRP A 95 3.48 11.60 0.25
CA TRP A 95 4.73 11.15 0.88
C TRP A 95 5.03 11.97 2.13
N ALA A 96 5.55 11.32 3.15
CA ALA A 96 6.14 11.97 4.31
C ALA A 96 7.64 11.66 4.34
N LEU A 97 8.49 12.68 4.32
CA LEU A 97 9.92 12.54 4.52
C LEU A 97 10.26 12.49 6.02
N ASN A 98 9.52 13.23 6.83
CA ASN A 98 9.67 13.29 8.29
C ASN A 98 8.41 13.91 8.92
N HIS A 99 8.45 14.25 10.23
CA HIS A 99 7.30 14.84 10.97
C HIS A 99 6.83 16.21 10.47
N LYS A 100 7.59 16.88 9.60
CA LYS A 100 7.30 18.24 9.13
C LYS A 100 7.20 18.37 7.63
N THR A 101 7.83 17.46 6.89
CA THR A 101 7.93 17.57 5.43
C THR A 101 7.03 16.54 4.78
N PHE A 102 5.96 17.03 4.15
CA PHE A 102 4.96 16.22 3.46
C PHE A 102 4.77 16.68 2.03
N LEU A 103 4.47 15.74 1.14
CA LEU A 103 4.12 16.00 -0.25
C LEU A 103 2.75 15.43 -0.57
N ALA A 104 2.00 16.16 -1.41
CA ALA A 104 0.76 15.69 -2.00
C ALA A 104 0.80 15.89 -3.50
N VAL A 105 0.50 14.84 -4.26
CA VAL A 105 0.54 14.81 -5.73
C VAL A 105 -0.88 14.63 -6.24
N SER A 106 -1.35 15.57 -7.06
CA SER A 106 -2.66 15.44 -7.69
C SER A 106 -2.58 14.63 -8.97
N ALA A 107 -3.53 13.71 -9.13
CA ALA A 107 -3.79 13.02 -10.38
C ALA A 107 -4.76 13.84 -11.24
N GLY A 108 -4.58 13.81 -12.56
CA GLY A 108 -5.40 14.53 -13.53
C GLY A 108 -4.78 15.85 -13.98
N ALA A 109 -5.37 16.46 -15.01
CA ALA A 109 -4.93 17.73 -15.58
C ALA A 109 -5.82 18.88 -15.09
N PRO A 110 -5.24 19.98 -14.57
CA PRO A 110 -3.81 20.17 -14.32
C PRO A 110 -3.27 19.32 -13.17
N SER A 111 -2.01 18.88 -13.32
CA SER A 111 -1.30 18.14 -12.28
C SER A 111 -0.49 19.07 -11.40
N TYR A 112 -0.56 18.87 -10.09
CA TYR A 112 0.11 19.70 -9.09
C TYR A 112 0.90 18.85 -8.10
N ILE A 113 2.01 19.41 -7.60
CA ILE A 113 2.71 18.90 -6.43
C ILE A 113 2.72 19.98 -5.37
N TYR A 114 2.21 19.64 -4.20
CA TYR A 114 2.24 20.49 -3.02
C TYR A 114 3.27 19.97 -2.02
N LEU A 115 3.97 20.89 -1.37
CA LEU A 115 4.97 20.63 -0.34
C LEU A 115 4.69 21.47 0.90
N THR A 116 4.80 20.86 2.07
CA THR A 116 4.96 21.56 3.36
C THR A 116 6.29 21.14 4.00
N GLU A 117 6.94 22.07 4.73
CA GLU A 117 8.14 21.83 5.51
C GLU A 117 7.94 22.18 7.01
N ASP A 118 6.71 22.48 7.41
CA ASP A 118 6.37 22.94 8.76
C ASP A 118 5.21 22.17 9.40
N GLY A 119 5.00 20.93 8.96
CA GLY A 119 3.98 20.05 9.53
C GLY A 119 2.57 20.42 9.09
N GLY A 120 2.42 20.95 7.88
CA GLY A 120 1.13 21.28 7.30
C GLY A 120 0.60 22.68 7.66
N ASN A 121 1.37 23.52 8.38
CA ASN A 121 0.94 24.88 8.68
C ASN A 121 0.93 25.78 7.43
N ASN A 122 1.91 25.60 6.56
CA ASN A 122 1.99 26.29 5.26
C ASN A 122 2.27 25.28 4.15
N TRP A 123 1.64 25.48 2.99
CA TRP A 123 1.82 24.68 1.80
C TRP A 123 2.22 25.55 0.61
N SER A 124 3.17 25.04 -0.16
CA SER A 124 3.62 25.66 -1.41
C SER A 124 3.32 24.71 -2.57
N ARG A 125 2.81 25.23 -3.68
CA ARG A 125 2.74 24.50 -4.94
C ARG A 125 4.12 24.57 -5.60
N VAL A 126 4.83 23.45 -5.63
CA VAL A 126 6.23 23.35 -6.09
C VAL A 126 6.34 22.85 -7.54
N PHE A 127 5.24 22.37 -8.11
CA PHE A 127 5.16 21.94 -9.50
C PHE A 127 3.74 22.13 -10.04
N GLU A 128 3.65 22.45 -11.31
CA GLU A 128 2.41 22.56 -12.09
C GLU A 128 2.65 22.12 -13.52
N ASP A 129 1.79 21.22 -14.02
CA ASP A 129 1.70 20.89 -15.45
C ASP A 129 0.24 20.98 -15.89
N THR A 130 -0.02 21.86 -16.84
CA THR A 130 -1.36 22.13 -17.37
C THR A 130 -1.71 21.35 -18.63
N ALA A 131 -0.77 20.53 -19.12
CA ALA A 131 -1.01 19.71 -20.30
C ALA A 131 -2.10 18.66 -20.03
N GLN A 132 -3.08 18.57 -20.94
CA GLN A 132 -4.22 17.65 -20.77
C GLN A 132 -3.83 16.17 -20.77
N ALA A 133 -2.67 15.85 -21.33
CA ALA A 133 -2.13 14.48 -21.35
C ALA A 133 -1.39 14.11 -20.06
N THR A 134 -1.09 15.06 -19.18
CA THR A 134 -0.38 14.76 -17.95
C THR A 134 -1.31 14.18 -16.90
N PHE A 135 -0.93 13.01 -16.40
CA PHE A 135 -1.58 12.35 -15.27
C PHE A 135 -0.50 11.73 -14.40
N LEU A 136 -0.40 12.15 -13.13
CA LEU A 136 0.62 11.67 -12.20
C LEU A 136 0.02 10.58 -11.31
N ASP A 137 0.69 9.42 -11.23
CA ASP A 137 0.15 8.20 -10.64
C ASP A 137 0.79 7.80 -9.32
N GLY A 138 2.11 7.96 -9.19
CA GLY A 138 2.83 7.48 -8.03
C GLY A 138 4.05 8.32 -7.66
N ILE A 139 4.39 8.33 -6.38
CA ILE A 139 5.60 8.96 -5.84
C ILE A 139 6.42 7.95 -5.05
N GLN A 140 7.73 7.95 -5.25
CA GLN A 140 8.68 7.13 -4.51
C GLN A 140 9.95 7.92 -4.22
N PHE A 141 10.31 8.03 -2.94
CA PHE A 141 11.63 8.55 -2.56
C PHE A 141 12.61 7.41 -2.33
N VAL A 142 13.83 7.67 -2.73
CA VAL A 142 15.00 6.80 -2.52
C VAL A 142 15.66 7.09 -1.18
N ASN A 143 15.67 8.39 -0.82
CA ASN A 143 16.19 8.94 0.43
C ASN A 143 15.53 10.31 0.66
N ASP A 144 15.96 11.05 1.68
CA ASP A 144 15.37 12.34 2.07
C ASP A 144 15.48 13.44 1.00
N THR A 145 16.29 13.26 -0.05
CA THR A 145 16.51 14.27 -1.09
C THR A 145 16.14 13.80 -2.48
N LEU A 146 16.40 12.54 -2.83
CA LEU A 146 16.15 11.97 -4.14
C LEU A 146 14.82 11.27 -4.18
N GLY A 147 13.95 11.69 -5.11
CA GLY A 147 12.66 11.06 -5.32
C GLY A 147 12.19 11.14 -6.76
N TYR A 148 11.20 10.32 -7.08
CA TYR A 148 10.60 10.19 -8.41
C TYR A 148 9.08 10.26 -8.30
N ILE A 149 8.46 10.90 -9.29
CA ILE A 149 7.02 10.83 -9.56
C ILE A 149 6.87 10.33 -10.98
N TYR A 150 6.02 9.32 -11.18
CA TYR A 150 5.75 8.81 -12.51
C TYR A 150 4.27 8.97 -12.85
N GLY A 151 3.95 8.91 -14.15
CA GLY A 151 2.59 9.07 -14.63
C GLY A 151 2.39 8.43 -16.01
N ASP A 152 1.20 8.64 -16.58
CA ASP A 152 0.81 8.13 -17.88
C ASP A 152 1.79 8.51 -18.99
N PRO A 153 1.88 7.72 -20.06
CA PRO A 153 2.79 7.99 -21.15
C PRO A 153 2.39 9.25 -21.94
N VAL A 154 3.40 10.06 -22.22
CA VAL A 154 3.32 11.22 -23.13
C VAL A 154 4.41 11.07 -24.19
N ASP A 155 4.05 11.23 -25.46
CA ASP A 155 4.98 11.12 -26.60
C ASP A 155 5.79 9.79 -26.63
N GLY A 156 5.17 8.69 -26.19
CA GLY A 156 5.76 7.34 -26.22
C GLY A 156 6.66 6.99 -25.03
N TYR A 157 6.72 7.82 -24.00
CA TYR A 157 7.46 7.56 -22.76
C TYR A 157 6.59 7.84 -21.53
N PHE A 158 6.69 7.01 -20.51
CA PHE A 158 6.04 7.28 -19.23
C PHE A 158 6.60 8.57 -18.66
N LYS A 159 5.70 9.47 -18.24
CA LYS A 159 6.07 10.72 -17.55
C LYS A 159 6.90 10.38 -16.32
N LEU A 160 8.07 11.00 -16.18
CA LEU A 160 8.94 10.80 -15.03
C LEU A 160 9.52 12.13 -14.56
N LEU A 161 9.19 12.51 -13.33
CA LEU A 161 9.74 13.68 -12.66
C LEU A 161 10.75 13.24 -11.62
N ARG A 162 11.84 13.98 -11.48
CA ARG A 162 12.91 13.73 -10.50
C ARG A 162 13.14 14.96 -9.64
N THR A 163 13.24 14.76 -8.35
CA THR A 163 13.77 15.73 -7.38
C THR A 163 15.11 15.26 -6.83
N ALA A 164 15.99 16.21 -6.47
CA ALA A 164 17.25 15.95 -5.75
C ALA A 164 17.40 16.84 -4.50
N ASP A 165 16.32 17.51 -4.09
CA ASP A 165 16.30 18.49 -3.01
C ASP A 165 15.14 18.30 -2.01
N GLY A 166 14.63 17.07 -1.93
CA GLY A 166 13.55 16.73 -0.99
C GLY A 166 12.17 17.21 -1.46
N GLY A 167 11.98 17.32 -2.78
CA GLY A 167 10.70 17.70 -3.38
C GLY A 167 10.47 19.20 -3.49
N LYS A 168 11.48 20.06 -3.23
CA LYS A 168 11.38 21.51 -3.38
C LYS A 168 11.35 21.94 -4.84
N SER A 169 12.01 21.20 -5.71
CA SER A 169 11.93 21.35 -7.16
C SER A 169 11.86 20.01 -7.87
N TRP A 170 11.21 19.98 -9.02
CA TRP A 170 11.01 18.81 -9.83
C TRP A 170 11.39 19.07 -11.27
N ASN A 171 12.17 18.19 -11.87
CA ASN A 171 12.58 18.24 -13.26
C ASN A 171 12.09 17.00 -13.98
N GLU A 172 11.56 17.19 -15.17
CA GLU A 172 11.22 16.08 -16.04
C GLU A 172 12.48 15.44 -16.58
N ILE A 173 12.52 14.12 -16.54
CA ILE A 173 13.56 13.28 -17.12
C ILE A 173 12.89 12.25 -18.02
N GLN A 174 13.66 11.59 -18.88
CA GLN A 174 13.11 10.56 -19.74
C GLN A 174 12.75 9.31 -18.93
N GLY A 175 11.47 8.95 -18.93
CA GLY A 175 10.96 7.71 -18.35
C GLY A 175 11.14 6.52 -19.27
N PRO A 176 10.70 5.32 -18.84
CA PRO A 176 10.73 4.14 -19.70
C PRO A 176 9.83 4.29 -20.92
N GLU A 177 10.21 3.64 -22.03
CA GLU A 177 9.45 3.63 -23.26
C GLU A 177 8.13 2.88 -23.09
N ALA A 178 7.03 3.51 -23.48
CA ALA A 178 5.70 2.92 -23.54
C ALA A 178 5.42 2.39 -24.94
N ILE A 179 4.64 1.34 -25.03
CA ILE A 179 4.09 0.85 -26.31
C ILE A 179 2.62 1.28 -26.45
N ASP A 180 2.08 1.18 -27.66
CA ASP A 180 0.73 1.67 -27.97
C ASP A 180 -0.35 1.06 -27.06
N GLY A 181 -1.14 1.92 -26.41
CA GLY A 181 -2.20 1.56 -25.48
C GLY A 181 -1.73 1.04 -24.12
N GLU A 182 -0.44 1.11 -23.81
CA GLU A 182 0.07 0.89 -22.46
C GLU A 182 -0.20 2.11 -21.60
N VAL A 183 -0.67 1.90 -20.36
CA VAL A 183 -1.05 2.96 -19.41
C VAL A 183 -0.53 2.66 -18.01
N SER A 184 -0.57 3.67 -17.17
CA SER A 184 -0.31 3.55 -15.74
C SER A 184 -1.61 3.65 -14.94
N PHE A 185 -1.57 3.40 -13.64
CA PHE A 185 -2.76 3.43 -12.79
C PHE A 185 -2.50 4.10 -11.45
N ALA A 186 -3.18 5.22 -11.18
CA ALA A 186 -3.17 5.88 -9.88
C ALA A 186 -4.15 5.21 -8.89
N ALA A 187 -4.00 3.92 -8.65
CA ALA A 187 -4.89 3.17 -7.79
C ALA A 187 -4.54 3.31 -6.31
N SER A 188 -3.23 3.28 -5.99
CA SER A 188 -2.70 3.31 -4.63
C SER A 188 -1.36 4.07 -4.50
N GLY A 189 -0.73 4.43 -5.63
CA GLY A 189 0.63 4.99 -5.66
C GLY A 189 1.74 3.94 -5.68
N SER A 190 1.44 2.66 -5.45
CA SER A 190 2.42 1.55 -5.35
C SER A 190 2.75 0.89 -6.70
N ALA A 191 2.40 1.52 -7.83
CA ALA A 191 2.82 1.07 -9.14
C ALA A 191 4.27 1.48 -9.47
N ILE A 192 4.88 2.36 -8.67
CA ILE A 192 6.32 2.62 -8.62
C ILE A 192 6.87 2.19 -7.27
N ALA A 193 7.99 1.46 -7.25
CA ALA A 193 8.61 0.99 -6.02
C ALA A 193 10.14 0.90 -6.14
N LEU A 194 10.82 1.04 -5.01
CA LEU A 194 12.24 0.77 -4.85
C LEU A 194 12.41 -0.52 -4.03
N GLY A 195 13.14 -1.48 -4.57
CA GLY A 195 13.46 -2.72 -3.88
C GLY A 195 14.61 -3.46 -4.57
N ASN A 196 15.35 -4.27 -3.83
CA ASN A 196 16.51 -5.00 -4.33
C ASN A 196 17.52 -4.14 -5.13
N ASN A 197 17.74 -2.88 -4.71
CA ASN A 197 18.56 -1.89 -5.42
C ASN A 197 18.08 -1.62 -6.86
N MET A 198 16.79 -1.74 -7.11
CA MET A 198 16.16 -1.45 -8.40
C MET A 198 15.00 -0.48 -8.19
N LEU A 199 14.84 0.47 -9.10
CA LEU A 199 13.61 1.23 -9.26
C LEU A 199 12.75 0.50 -10.30
N SER A 200 11.48 0.27 -9.96
CA SER A 200 10.57 -0.52 -10.80
C SER A 200 9.23 0.16 -10.95
N ILE A 201 8.58 -0.08 -12.10
CA ILE A 201 7.25 0.42 -12.45
C ILE A 201 6.47 -0.75 -13.06
N VAL A 202 5.21 -0.91 -12.66
CA VAL A 202 4.27 -1.85 -13.30
C VAL A 202 3.20 -1.09 -14.05
N THR A 203 2.76 -1.65 -15.18
CA THR A 203 1.85 -1.01 -16.13
C THR A 203 0.74 -1.95 -16.58
N GLY A 204 -0.21 -1.44 -17.33
CA GLY A 204 -1.30 -2.22 -17.92
C GLY A 204 -1.89 -1.57 -19.18
N GLY A 205 -3.16 -1.84 -19.46
CA GLY A 205 -3.81 -1.45 -20.69
C GLY A 205 -3.78 -2.57 -21.73
N THR A 206 -3.34 -2.28 -22.94
CA THR A 206 -3.21 -3.27 -24.00
C THR A 206 -2.17 -4.33 -23.70
N VAL A 207 -1.19 -4.01 -22.86
CA VAL A 207 -0.15 -4.91 -22.37
C VAL A 207 0.18 -4.58 -20.92
N SER A 208 0.53 -5.60 -20.12
CA SER A 208 1.06 -5.43 -18.78
C SER A 208 2.56 -5.70 -18.80
N ARG A 209 3.36 -4.75 -18.31
CA ARG A 209 4.81 -4.87 -18.25
C ARG A 209 5.37 -4.49 -16.89
N LEU A 210 6.51 -5.07 -16.56
CA LEU A 210 7.39 -4.63 -15.47
C LEU A 210 8.58 -3.90 -16.12
N HIS A 211 8.73 -2.63 -15.79
CA HIS A 211 9.90 -1.82 -16.14
C HIS A 211 10.83 -1.75 -14.94
N VAL A 212 12.11 -2.00 -15.15
CA VAL A 212 13.11 -2.00 -14.08
C VAL A 212 14.36 -1.25 -14.54
N THR A 213 14.93 -0.45 -13.65
CA THR A 213 16.29 0.08 -13.80
C THR A 213 17.13 -0.21 -12.56
N MET A 214 18.39 -0.59 -12.79
CA MET A 214 19.40 -0.74 -11.74
C MET A 214 20.12 0.59 -11.45
N ASP A 215 20.03 1.55 -12.36
CA ASP A 215 20.49 2.93 -12.13
C ASP A 215 19.40 3.77 -11.47
N TRP A 216 19.01 3.37 -10.27
CA TRP A 216 17.97 4.06 -9.50
C TRP A 216 18.37 5.48 -9.06
N LEU A 217 19.64 5.88 -9.19
CA LEU A 217 20.10 7.24 -8.89
C LEU A 217 19.76 8.22 -10.02
N ASN A 218 19.83 7.76 -11.29
CA ASN A 218 19.55 8.58 -12.46
C ASN A 218 18.22 8.19 -13.12
N ALA A 219 17.69 7.02 -12.80
CA ALA A 219 16.53 6.38 -13.43
C ALA A 219 16.73 6.22 -14.95
N ASP A 220 17.89 5.68 -15.34
CA ASP A 220 18.28 5.44 -16.73
C ASP A 220 18.45 3.94 -17.00
N GLY A 221 18.56 3.55 -18.27
CA GLY A 221 18.79 2.16 -18.68
C GLY A 221 17.64 1.22 -18.35
N TRP A 222 16.40 1.65 -18.54
CA TRP A 222 15.20 0.86 -18.29
C TRP A 222 15.13 -0.40 -19.13
N ILE A 223 14.78 -1.52 -18.50
CA ILE A 223 14.47 -2.80 -19.13
C ILE A 223 13.00 -3.09 -18.90
N ALA A 224 12.26 -3.42 -19.96
CA ALA A 224 10.85 -3.76 -19.90
C ALA A 224 10.65 -5.24 -20.17
N SER A 225 9.90 -5.93 -19.30
CA SER A 225 9.55 -7.34 -19.44
C SER A 225 8.02 -7.49 -19.40
N PRO A 226 7.41 -8.26 -20.33
CA PRO A 226 6.00 -8.55 -20.27
C PRO A 226 5.69 -9.37 -19.00
N ILE A 227 4.51 -9.15 -18.42
CA ILE A 227 4.01 -9.94 -17.29
C ILE A 227 2.66 -10.56 -17.64
N GLU A 228 2.46 -11.83 -17.26
CA GLU A 228 1.25 -12.58 -17.58
C GLU A 228 0.09 -12.21 -16.64
N MET A 229 -0.38 -10.97 -16.76
CA MET A 229 -1.56 -10.47 -16.03
C MET A 229 -2.72 -10.17 -16.97
N ALA A 230 -3.86 -9.79 -16.40
CA ALA A 230 -4.99 -9.27 -17.18
C ALA A 230 -4.51 -8.10 -18.05
N GLN A 231 -4.78 -8.13 -19.35
CA GLN A 231 -4.37 -7.14 -20.33
C GLN A 231 -5.24 -7.22 -21.59
N GLY A 232 -5.16 -6.22 -22.45
CA GLY A 232 -5.91 -6.15 -23.70
C GLY A 232 -7.02 -5.08 -23.67
N LEU A 233 -7.39 -4.59 -22.50
CA LEU A 233 -8.37 -3.51 -22.31
C LEU A 233 -7.77 -2.37 -21.48
N PRO A 234 -8.19 -1.11 -21.69
CA PRO A 234 -7.70 0.03 -20.92
C PRO A 234 -7.94 -0.05 -19.39
N SER A 235 -8.83 -0.95 -18.97
CA SER A 235 -9.16 -1.17 -17.55
C SER A 235 -8.36 -2.28 -16.88
N GLN A 236 -7.51 -2.97 -17.65
CA GLN A 236 -6.78 -4.15 -17.20
C GLN A 236 -5.30 -3.87 -16.97
N GLY A 237 -4.69 -4.56 -16.05
CA GLY A 237 -3.24 -4.52 -15.86
C GLY A 237 -2.75 -4.81 -14.47
N ALA A 238 -1.46 -4.51 -14.27
CA ALA A 238 -0.84 -4.44 -12.97
C ALA A 238 -1.08 -3.03 -12.37
N PHE A 239 -1.47 -2.99 -11.11
CA PHE A 239 -1.82 -1.76 -10.41
C PHE A 239 -0.86 -1.40 -9.29
N ALA A 240 -0.23 -2.42 -8.70
CA ALA A 240 0.74 -2.25 -7.63
C ALA A 240 1.71 -3.42 -7.58
N HIS A 241 2.87 -3.18 -6.97
CA HIS A 241 3.83 -4.23 -6.70
C HIS A 241 4.59 -3.96 -5.39
N TYR A 242 5.12 -5.03 -4.81
CA TYR A 242 5.83 -4.98 -3.55
C TYR A 242 7.02 -5.95 -3.54
N TRP A 243 8.19 -5.45 -3.17
CA TRP A 243 9.41 -6.23 -2.98
C TRP A 243 9.48 -6.75 -1.54
N SER A 244 9.56 -8.07 -1.39
CA SER A 244 9.76 -8.73 -0.10
C SER A 244 10.95 -9.67 -0.20
N ASN A 245 12.09 -9.24 0.27
CA ASN A 245 13.36 -9.95 0.07
C ASN A 245 13.57 -10.24 -1.44
N ASP A 246 13.82 -11.51 -1.79
CA ASP A 246 14.02 -11.93 -3.18
C ASP A 246 12.70 -12.22 -3.94
N LYS A 247 11.55 -11.77 -3.42
CA LYS A 247 10.25 -11.97 -4.06
C LYS A 247 9.63 -10.66 -4.47
N LEU A 248 9.07 -10.65 -5.69
CA LEU A 248 8.27 -9.57 -6.22
C LEU A 248 6.81 -10.01 -6.30
N PHE A 249 5.94 -9.35 -5.57
CA PHE A 249 4.49 -9.52 -5.66
C PHE A 249 3.91 -8.44 -6.56
N ILE A 250 3.16 -8.84 -7.58
CA ILE A 250 2.48 -7.93 -8.51
C ILE A 250 0.99 -8.23 -8.45
N VAL A 251 0.17 -7.20 -8.32
CA VAL A 251 -1.29 -7.30 -8.23
C VAL A 251 -1.98 -6.33 -9.17
N GLY A 252 -3.23 -6.65 -9.52
CA GLY A 252 -4.01 -5.84 -10.43
C GLY A 252 -5.35 -6.47 -10.77
N GLY A 253 -5.67 -6.58 -12.06
CA GLY A 253 -6.89 -7.17 -12.59
C GLY A 253 -7.62 -6.26 -13.56
N ASP A 254 -8.95 -6.23 -13.51
CA ASP A 254 -9.82 -5.37 -14.31
C ASP A 254 -10.76 -4.58 -13.40
N TYR A 255 -10.55 -3.26 -13.28
CA TYR A 255 -11.38 -2.43 -12.40
C TYR A 255 -12.82 -2.25 -12.92
N MET A 256 -13.10 -2.63 -14.15
CA MET A 256 -14.46 -2.68 -14.70
C MET A 256 -15.15 -4.03 -14.45
N ARG A 257 -14.39 -5.05 -14.07
CA ARG A 257 -14.86 -6.41 -13.76
C ARG A 257 -14.21 -6.90 -12.47
N GLU A 258 -14.48 -6.21 -11.38
CA GLU A 258 -13.79 -6.38 -10.07
C GLU A 258 -13.92 -7.80 -9.47
N GLU A 259 -14.91 -8.60 -9.89
CA GLU A 259 -15.09 -9.99 -9.46
C GLU A 259 -14.26 -10.99 -10.28
N ASP A 260 -13.72 -10.57 -11.42
CA ASP A 260 -12.89 -11.44 -12.25
C ASP A 260 -11.56 -11.72 -11.51
N THR A 261 -11.28 -13.00 -11.32
CA THR A 261 -10.07 -13.46 -10.61
C THR A 261 -8.99 -13.95 -11.58
N SER A 262 -9.20 -13.87 -12.87
CA SER A 262 -8.25 -14.33 -13.87
C SER A 262 -7.12 -13.32 -14.08
N GLY A 263 -5.87 -13.77 -13.89
CA GLY A 263 -4.68 -12.94 -14.17
C GLY A 263 -4.52 -11.71 -13.27
N THR A 264 -4.92 -11.82 -11.99
CA THR A 264 -4.95 -10.67 -11.08
C THR A 264 -3.73 -10.55 -10.18
N SER A 265 -2.90 -11.60 -10.08
CA SER A 265 -1.75 -11.57 -9.19
C SER A 265 -0.67 -12.57 -9.57
N ILE A 266 0.58 -12.14 -9.42
CA ILE A 266 1.79 -12.92 -9.70
C ILE A 266 2.75 -12.77 -8.53
N VAL A 267 3.52 -13.82 -8.24
CA VAL A 267 4.74 -13.74 -7.45
C VAL A 267 5.92 -14.22 -8.29
N ALA A 268 6.95 -13.41 -8.41
CA ALA A 268 8.23 -13.79 -8.97
C ALA A 268 9.21 -14.09 -7.84
N ASP A 269 9.85 -15.24 -7.88
CA ASP A 269 10.90 -15.64 -6.93
C ASP A 269 12.26 -15.49 -7.63
N LEU A 270 13.03 -14.49 -7.22
CA LEU A 270 14.33 -14.16 -7.81
C LEU A 270 15.51 -14.80 -7.08
N SER A 271 15.25 -15.59 -6.02
CA SER A 271 16.29 -16.23 -5.20
C SER A 271 17.15 -17.24 -5.97
N THR A 272 16.64 -17.76 -7.09
CA THR A 272 17.33 -18.80 -7.87
C THR A 272 18.37 -18.27 -8.85
N GLY A 273 18.38 -16.96 -9.11
CA GLY A 273 19.28 -16.34 -10.11
C GLY A 273 19.12 -16.85 -11.54
N GLN A 274 18.04 -17.56 -11.82
CA GLN A 274 17.69 -18.03 -13.17
C GLN A 274 16.56 -17.15 -13.72
N ASP A 275 16.81 -16.48 -14.80
CA ASP A 275 15.82 -15.68 -15.57
C ASP A 275 14.88 -16.62 -16.35
N ASP A 276 14.33 -17.65 -15.70
CA ASP A 276 13.44 -18.62 -16.31
C ASP A 276 11.97 -18.25 -15.97
N GLU A 277 11.09 -18.33 -16.97
CA GLU A 277 9.62 -18.17 -16.79
C GLU A 277 9.05 -19.05 -15.66
N SER A 278 9.79 -20.11 -15.26
CA SER A 278 9.45 -20.98 -14.14
C SER A 278 9.48 -20.28 -12.78
N THR A 279 10.10 -19.10 -12.66
CA THR A 279 10.17 -18.32 -11.41
C THR A 279 8.91 -17.50 -11.14
N MET A 280 8.10 -17.21 -12.17
CA MET A 280 6.83 -16.51 -12.03
C MET A 280 5.69 -17.49 -11.75
N LYS A 281 5.10 -17.40 -10.57
CA LYS A 281 3.94 -18.22 -10.17
C LYS A 281 2.70 -17.33 -10.04
N LYS A 282 1.59 -17.77 -10.65
CA LYS A 282 0.29 -17.15 -10.34
C LYS A 282 -0.04 -17.44 -8.88
N LEU A 283 -0.28 -16.39 -8.12
CA LEU A 283 -0.86 -16.52 -6.80
C LEU A 283 -2.31 -17.02 -6.93
N GLN A 284 -2.86 -17.52 -5.82
CA GLN A 284 -4.27 -17.92 -5.78
C GLN A 284 -5.17 -16.79 -6.28
N GLN A 285 -6.30 -17.15 -6.88
CA GLN A 285 -7.27 -16.24 -7.48
C GLN A 285 -7.70 -15.13 -6.52
N LEU A 286 -7.14 -13.94 -6.72
CA LEU A 286 -7.59 -12.71 -6.06
C LEU A 286 -8.62 -12.03 -6.97
N PRO A 287 -9.65 -11.34 -6.46
CA PRO A 287 -10.43 -10.38 -7.23
C PRO A 287 -9.55 -9.17 -7.58
N TYR A 288 -10.08 -8.18 -8.30
CA TYR A 288 -9.38 -6.92 -8.52
C TYR A 288 -8.72 -6.42 -7.23
N THR A 289 -7.42 -6.21 -7.30
CA THR A 289 -6.58 -5.83 -6.17
C THR A 289 -5.81 -4.57 -6.54
N SER A 290 -6.04 -3.50 -5.78
CA SER A 290 -5.45 -2.18 -6.05
C SER A 290 -4.10 -1.96 -5.39
N ASP A 291 -3.76 -2.74 -4.35
CA ASP A 291 -2.50 -2.56 -3.63
C ASP A 291 -2.01 -3.83 -2.94
N VAL A 292 -0.70 -3.89 -2.72
CA VAL A 292 0.00 -4.96 -2.02
C VAL A 292 1.14 -4.39 -1.17
N SER A 293 1.29 -4.90 0.05
CA SER A 293 2.37 -4.52 0.98
C SER A 293 2.68 -5.68 1.92
N GLY A 294 3.73 -5.57 2.73
CA GLY A 294 4.07 -6.61 3.71
C GLY A 294 4.75 -6.03 4.95
N ASP A 295 4.74 -6.79 6.05
CA ASP A 295 5.37 -6.42 7.32
C ASP A 295 6.55 -7.35 7.69
N GLY A 296 6.99 -8.17 6.75
CA GLY A 296 8.03 -9.18 6.95
C GLY A 296 7.50 -10.52 7.46
N GLN A 297 6.29 -10.57 8.02
CA GLN A 297 5.63 -11.80 8.46
C GLN A 297 4.50 -12.21 7.50
N PHE A 298 3.72 -11.24 7.04
CA PHE A 298 2.58 -11.43 6.15
C PHE A 298 2.69 -10.52 4.92
N ILE A 299 2.09 -10.96 3.82
CA ILE A 299 1.82 -10.11 2.66
C ILE A 299 0.33 -9.77 2.67
N TYR A 300 0.01 -8.50 2.52
CA TYR A 300 -1.35 -7.96 2.55
C TYR A 300 -1.77 -7.51 1.17
N PHE A 301 -3.03 -7.76 0.83
CA PHE A 301 -3.66 -7.38 -0.42
C PHE A 301 -4.94 -6.58 -0.11
N THR A 302 -5.18 -5.51 -0.87
CA THR A 302 -6.39 -4.73 -0.71
C THR A 302 -7.01 -4.32 -2.04
N GLY A 303 -8.31 -4.09 -2.03
CA GLY A 303 -9.10 -3.65 -3.16
C GLY A 303 -10.55 -3.40 -2.77
N THR A 304 -11.39 -3.18 -3.77
CA THR A 304 -12.83 -2.92 -3.56
C THR A 304 -13.59 -4.10 -2.92
N LYS A 305 -13.02 -5.32 -2.99
CA LYS A 305 -13.56 -6.54 -2.38
C LYS A 305 -12.94 -6.87 -1.02
N GLY A 306 -12.35 -5.88 -0.38
CA GLY A 306 -11.79 -5.99 0.96
C GLY A 306 -10.32 -6.35 0.99
N MET A 307 -9.87 -6.80 2.15
CA MET A 307 -8.47 -7.08 2.45
C MET A 307 -8.24 -8.56 2.68
N ARG A 308 -7.07 -9.01 2.25
CA ARG A 308 -6.58 -10.38 2.46
C ARG A 308 -5.15 -10.35 2.95
N TYR A 309 -4.70 -11.45 3.54
CA TYR A 309 -3.29 -11.66 3.85
C TYR A 309 -2.84 -13.07 3.44
N LEU A 310 -1.58 -13.18 3.15
CA LEU A 310 -0.88 -14.42 2.80
C LEU A 310 0.15 -14.73 3.88
N ASP A 311 0.09 -15.96 4.41
CA ASP A 311 1.17 -16.63 5.15
C ASP A 311 1.58 -17.90 4.36
N SER A 312 1.23 -19.06 4.81
CA SER A 312 1.31 -20.33 4.04
C SER A 312 0.08 -20.53 3.13
N ALA A 313 -0.99 -19.79 3.36
CA ALA A 313 -2.24 -19.80 2.60
C ALA A 313 -2.83 -18.38 2.52
N LEU A 314 -3.72 -18.16 1.54
CA LEU A 314 -4.44 -16.90 1.41
C LEU A 314 -5.68 -16.88 2.30
N HIS A 315 -5.80 -15.84 3.13
CA HIS A 315 -6.90 -15.65 4.07
C HIS A 315 -7.66 -14.36 3.79
N VAL A 316 -8.98 -14.39 3.92
CA VAL A 316 -9.80 -13.17 3.95
C VAL A 316 -9.69 -12.56 5.34
N MET A 317 -9.26 -11.30 5.41
CA MET A 317 -9.11 -10.56 6.65
C MET A 317 -10.34 -9.69 6.95
N ASP A 318 -10.81 -8.96 5.94
CA ASP A 318 -11.94 -8.05 6.02
C ASP A 318 -12.58 -7.90 4.65
N THR A 319 -13.91 -7.67 4.59
CA THR A 319 -14.64 -7.45 3.33
C THR A 319 -14.90 -5.97 3.03
N THR A 320 -14.46 -5.08 3.91
CA THR A 320 -14.60 -3.64 3.71
C THR A 320 -13.68 -3.17 2.59
N ALA A 321 -14.23 -2.46 1.62
CA ALA A 321 -13.46 -1.87 0.52
C ALA A 321 -12.41 -0.91 1.07
N MET A 322 -11.15 -1.14 0.68
CA MET A 322 -10.00 -0.28 0.94
C MET A 322 -9.23 -0.11 -0.37
N HIS A 323 -8.42 0.93 -0.52
CA HIS A 323 -7.72 1.24 -1.77
C HIS A 323 -6.23 1.02 -1.69
N THR A 324 -5.60 1.31 -0.56
CA THR A 324 -4.15 1.38 -0.44
C THR A 324 -3.64 0.86 0.89
N LEU A 325 -2.37 0.48 0.92
CA LEU A 325 -1.62 -0.05 2.05
C LEU A 325 -0.31 0.73 2.23
N ALA A 326 0.12 0.90 3.47
CA ALA A 326 1.45 1.41 3.78
C ALA A 326 1.99 0.73 5.04
N TYR A 327 3.26 0.34 5.01
CA TYR A 327 3.97 -0.24 6.15
C TYR A 327 4.92 0.78 6.77
N SER A 328 4.84 0.98 8.08
CA SER A 328 5.63 1.95 8.84
C SER A 328 6.84 1.33 9.55
N GLY A 329 7.30 0.15 9.14
CA GLY A 329 8.30 -0.60 9.93
C GLY A 329 7.74 -1.27 11.18
N LYS A 330 6.52 -0.87 11.61
CA LYS A 330 5.86 -1.40 12.81
C LYS A 330 4.40 -1.77 12.57
N PHE A 331 3.68 -0.98 11.80
CA PHE A 331 2.25 -1.17 11.54
C PHE A 331 1.95 -1.13 10.05
N VAL A 332 0.97 -1.90 9.62
CA VAL A 332 0.37 -1.78 8.29
C VAL A 332 -0.89 -0.95 8.40
N PHE A 333 -0.94 0.14 7.65
CA PHE A 333 -2.12 1.00 7.52
C PHE A 333 -2.83 0.73 6.21
N SER A 334 -4.12 1.03 6.18
CA SER A 334 -4.92 1.00 4.95
C SER A 334 -5.87 2.18 4.92
N SER A 335 -6.11 2.73 3.73
CA SER A 335 -7.11 3.76 3.52
C SER A 335 -8.00 3.44 2.33
N GLY A 336 -9.18 4.07 2.27
CA GLY A 336 -10.17 3.68 1.27
C GLY A 336 -11.30 4.67 1.06
N PRO A 337 -12.38 4.22 0.40
CA PRO A 337 -13.55 5.04 0.14
C PRO A 337 -14.27 5.40 1.43
N LYS A 338 -15.11 6.43 1.36
CA LYS A 338 -15.93 6.93 2.49
C LYS A 338 -15.09 7.42 3.67
N GLY A 339 -13.89 7.95 3.41
CA GLY A 339 -13.04 8.52 4.44
C GLY A 339 -12.39 7.51 5.38
N ARG A 340 -12.36 6.24 5.03
CA ARG A 340 -11.89 5.17 5.92
C ARG A 340 -10.39 5.12 6.02
N ILE A 341 -9.92 4.99 7.27
CA ILE A 341 -8.53 4.70 7.61
C ILE A 341 -8.54 3.60 8.65
N GLY A 342 -7.71 2.59 8.49
CA GLY A 342 -7.56 1.48 9.40
C GLY A 342 -6.11 1.08 9.60
N ARG A 343 -5.88 0.25 10.60
CA ARG A 343 -4.58 -0.34 10.90
C ARG A 343 -4.73 -1.84 11.08
N VAL A 344 -3.83 -2.61 10.51
CA VAL A 344 -3.78 -4.05 10.73
C VAL A 344 -3.19 -4.31 12.12
N PHE A 345 -3.85 -5.19 12.83
CA PHE A 345 -3.38 -5.73 14.10
C PHE A 345 -3.26 -7.24 13.99
N HIS A 346 -2.17 -7.79 14.49
CA HIS A 346 -1.99 -9.22 14.76
C HIS A 346 -1.28 -9.38 16.12
N GLY A 347 -1.53 -10.47 16.83
CA GLY A 347 -0.97 -10.66 18.16
C GLY A 347 -1.96 -11.23 19.18
N LYS A 348 -1.80 -10.92 20.44
CA LYS A 348 -2.68 -11.45 21.50
C LYS A 348 -4.08 -10.81 21.46
N PHE A 349 -5.12 -11.63 21.66
CA PHE A 349 -6.51 -11.18 21.65
C PHE A 349 -6.79 -10.09 22.73
N GLU A 350 -6.14 -10.17 23.88
CA GLU A 350 -6.30 -9.15 24.94
C GLU A 350 -5.80 -7.78 24.50
N ASP A 351 -4.72 -7.70 23.70
CA ASP A 351 -4.15 -6.44 23.23
C ASP A 351 -5.05 -5.82 22.17
N LEU A 352 -5.66 -6.62 21.30
CA LEU A 352 -6.72 -6.15 20.39
C LEU A 352 -7.89 -5.54 21.17
N THR A 353 -8.30 -6.18 22.26
CA THR A 353 -9.40 -5.72 23.10
C THR A 353 -9.06 -4.38 23.77
N LYS A 354 -7.84 -4.22 24.27
CA LYS A 354 -7.33 -2.95 24.82
C LYS A 354 -7.31 -1.86 23.75
N LEU A 355 -6.76 -2.16 22.56
CA LEU A 355 -6.69 -1.24 21.44
C LEU A 355 -8.09 -0.74 21.04
N LYS A 356 -9.06 -1.65 20.84
CA LYS A 356 -10.45 -1.28 20.50
C LYS A 356 -11.11 -0.40 21.56
N LYS A 357 -10.88 -0.66 22.83
CA LYS A 357 -11.40 0.18 23.94
C LYS A 357 -10.81 1.58 23.88
N THR A 358 -9.51 1.71 23.66
CA THR A 358 -8.82 3.00 23.56
C THR A 358 -9.35 3.84 22.37
N ILE A 359 -9.52 3.23 21.19
CA ILE A 359 -10.07 3.90 20.02
C ILE A 359 -11.51 4.35 20.27
N ASN A 360 -12.35 3.49 20.86
CA ASN A 360 -13.76 3.81 21.13
C ASN A 360 -13.93 4.93 22.19
N SER A 361 -13.08 5.00 23.21
CA SER A 361 -13.10 6.09 24.18
C SER A 361 -12.75 7.43 23.52
N LYS A 362 -11.69 7.46 22.72
CA LYS A 362 -11.25 8.67 21.99
C LYS A 362 -12.27 9.18 20.97
N ASN A 363 -12.99 8.28 20.31
CA ASN A 363 -14.04 8.67 19.35
C ASN A 363 -15.29 9.24 20.05
N ARG A 364 -15.60 8.82 21.27
CA ARG A 364 -16.69 9.40 22.09
C ARG A 364 -16.36 10.83 22.54
N ASP A 365 -15.12 11.08 22.95
CA ASP A 365 -14.67 12.39 23.39
C ASP A 365 -14.69 13.43 22.26
N LYS A 366 -14.53 13.00 21.00
CA LYS A 366 -14.65 13.87 19.82
C LYS A 366 -16.09 14.27 19.47
N GLN A 367 -17.09 13.43 19.80
CA GLN A 367 -18.51 13.76 19.57
C GLN A 367 -19.08 14.75 20.58
N ILE A 368 -18.40 15.01 21.69
CA ILE A 368 -18.85 15.93 22.74
C ILE A 368 -18.33 17.37 22.50
N ASN A 369 -17.39 17.56 21.57
CA ASN A 369 -16.73 18.84 21.29
C ASN A 369 -17.10 19.48 19.92
N PHE A 370 -18.30 19.17 19.39
CA PHE A 370 -18.90 19.82 18.23
C PHE A 370 -20.18 20.54 18.61
#